data_c7a760c602c46d773f83b672cd8178ef
#
_entry.id   c7a760c602c46d773f83b672cd8178ef
#
_cell.length_a   1.000
_cell.length_b   1.000
_cell.length_c   1.000
_cell.angle_alpha   90.00
_cell.angle_beta   90.00
_cell.angle_gamma   90.00
#
_symmetry.space_group_name_H-M   'P 1'
#
loop_
_entity.id
_entity.type
_entity.pdbx_description
1 polymer ?
#
loop_
_entity_poly.entity_id
_entity_poly.type
_entity_poly.pdbx_seq_one_letter_code
_entity_poly.pdbx_strand_id
1 'polypeptide(L)'
;IAISFPMMFSSKSNIKAWAEVLIGFALLFMGLEELKNSVPNLKENTEFLSFLSSYANMGILSTLIFIGVGTILTLVVQSSSAAMALTLVMCYEGYIPFELAAAMVLGENIGTTITANLAALVGNVHAKRAARAHFIFNIFGVIWMIFAFQFFINSIDNYMISNMDLSPVSSVGESVAVPIGLSIFHTTFNILNVLFLVWFVPLISRTVIRMQPSKGEIDEEFHLEHIGAGLMQTTELSVLEAQKEV
;
A
#
# COMPACT_ATOMS: atom_id res chain seq x y z
N ILE A 1 -22.93 -4.78 12.51
CA ILE A 1 -23.35 -6.14 12.08
C ILE A 1 -24.79 -6.41 12.46
N ALA A 2 -25.22 -6.17 13.72
CA ALA A 2 -26.58 -6.50 14.18
C ALA A 2 -27.72 -5.84 13.35
N ILE A 3 -27.51 -4.62 12.86
CA ILE A 3 -28.49 -3.89 12.01
C ILE A 3 -28.37 -4.33 10.55
N SER A 4 -27.14 -4.52 10.06
CA SER A 4 -26.90 -4.81 8.65
C SER A 4 -27.21 -6.27 8.28
N PHE A 5 -27.07 -7.21 9.22
CA PHE A 5 -27.35 -8.62 8.95
C PHE A 5 -28.81 -8.87 8.50
N PRO A 6 -29.86 -8.37 9.19
CA PRO A 6 -31.24 -8.48 8.70
C PRO A 6 -31.47 -7.80 7.33
N MET A 7 -30.75 -6.71 7.02
CA MET A 7 -30.89 -6.02 5.75
C MET A 7 -30.44 -6.87 4.56
N MET A 8 -29.56 -7.86 4.76
CA MET A 8 -29.12 -8.78 3.69
C MET A 8 -30.27 -9.63 3.15
N PHE A 9 -31.30 -9.89 3.95
CA PHE A 9 -32.47 -10.67 3.56
C PHE A 9 -33.55 -9.83 2.86
N SER A 10 -33.33 -8.53 2.65
CA SER A 10 -34.24 -7.67 1.93
C SER A 10 -34.36 -8.08 0.45
N SER A 11 -35.57 -8.02 -0.10
CA SER A 11 -35.79 -8.21 -1.55
C SER A 11 -35.34 -7.01 -2.40
N LYS A 12 -35.02 -5.86 -1.77
CA LYS A 12 -34.57 -4.65 -2.45
C LYS A 12 -33.04 -4.67 -2.61
N SER A 13 -32.57 -4.62 -3.86
CA SER A 13 -31.14 -4.63 -4.19
C SER A 13 -30.34 -3.50 -3.48
N ASN A 14 -30.87 -2.29 -3.41
CA ASN A 14 -30.21 -1.18 -2.74
C ASN A 14 -30.01 -1.41 -1.23
N ILE A 15 -30.96 -2.09 -0.56
CA ILE A 15 -30.85 -2.40 0.87
C ILE A 15 -29.78 -3.46 1.09
N LYS A 16 -29.71 -4.47 0.21
CA LYS A 16 -28.61 -5.47 0.24
C LYS A 16 -27.24 -4.82 0.05
N ALA A 17 -27.10 -3.96 -0.93
CA ALA A 17 -25.84 -3.26 -1.20
C ALA A 17 -25.38 -2.44 0.03
N TRP A 18 -26.30 -1.71 0.67
CA TRP A 18 -25.98 -1.00 1.91
C TRP A 18 -25.63 -1.96 3.08
N ALA A 19 -26.29 -3.11 3.16
CA ALA A 19 -25.96 -4.12 4.16
C ALA A 19 -24.53 -4.65 3.98
N GLU A 20 -24.14 -4.95 2.76
CA GLU A 20 -22.78 -5.41 2.42
C GLU A 20 -21.73 -4.36 2.78
N VAL A 21 -21.98 -3.07 2.46
CA VAL A 21 -21.09 -1.97 2.84
C VAL A 21 -20.93 -1.87 4.36
N LEU A 22 -22.04 -1.92 5.10
CA LEU A 22 -22.01 -1.82 6.57
C LEU A 22 -21.34 -3.03 7.23
N ILE A 23 -21.52 -4.23 6.67
CA ILE A 23 -20.85 -5.45 7.18
C ILE A 23 -19.35 -5.36 6.87
N GLY A 24 -18.97 -5.01 5.63
CA GLY A 24 -17.57 -4.83 5.26
C GLY A 24 -16.87 -3.80 6.14
N PHE A 25 -17.52 -2.67 6.41
CA PHE A 25 -17.02 -1.64 7.32
C PHE A 25 -16.84 -2.17 8.75
N ALA A 26 -17.83 -2.90 9.27
CA ALA A 26 -17.74 -3.50 10.60
C ALA A 26 -16.61 -4.54 10.70
N LEU A 27 -16.45 -5.39 9.68
CA LEU A 27 -15.36 -6.38 9.62
C LEU A 27 -13.98 -5.70 9.55
N LEU A 28 -13.87 -4.58 8.82
CA LEU A 28 -12.65 -3.80 8.77
C LEU A 28 -12.24 -3.29 10.15
N PHE A 29 -13.17 -2.69 10.90
CA PHE A 29 -12.87 -2.20 12.25
C PHE A 29 -12.56 -3.33 13.23
N MET A 30 -13.29 -4.45 13.16
CA MET A 30 -12.96 -5.64 13.97
C MET A 30 -11.54 -6.15 13.64
N GLY A 31 -11.18 -6.20 12.35
CA GLY A 31 -9.82 -6.60 11.93
C GLY A 31 -8.74 -5.64 12.43
N LEU A 32 -8.99 -4.32 12.41
CA LEU A 32 -8.06 -3.34 12.97
C LEU A 32 -7.89 -3.48 14.47
N GLU A 33 -8.97 -3.75 15.21
CA GLU A 33 -8.93 -3.98 16.65
C GLU A 33 -8.15 -5.27 16.98
N GLU A 34 -8.41 -6.36 16.25
CA GLU A 34 -7.65 -7.60 16.39
C GLU A 34 -6.17 -7.41 16.02
N LEU A 35 -5.86 -6.62 14.97
CA LEU A 35 -4.49 -6.29 14.62
C LEU A 35 -3.80 -5.57 15.78
N LYS A 36 -4.45 -4.56 16.36
CA LYS A 36 -3.93 -3.84 17.53
C LYS A 36 -3.66 -4.78 18.71
N ASN A 37 -4.60 -5.65 19.01
CA ASN A 37 -4.49 -6.61 20.12
C ASN A 37 -3.46 -7.72 19.87
N SER A 38 -3.17 -8.02 18.59
CA SER A 38 -2.20 -9.03 18.18
C SER A 38 -0.76 -8.54 18.22
N VAL A 39 -0.54 -7.22 18.24
CA VAL A 39 0.81 -6.66 18.41
C VAL A 39 1.29 -6.97 19.83
N PRO A 40 2.37 -7.76 20.00
CA PRO A 40 2.89 -8.08 21.32
C PRO A 40 3.22 -6.80 22.11
N ASN A 41 3.16 -6.87 23.43
CA ASN A 41 3.66 -5.78 24.26
C ASN A 41 5.19 -5.65 24.13
N LEU A 42 5.63 -5.01 23.04
CA LEU A 42 7.04 -4.84 22.70
C LEU A 42 7.78 -3.95 23.72
N LYS A 43 7.04 -3.21 24.57
CA LYS A 43 7.63 -2.39 25.65
C LYS A 43 8.38 -3.24 26.69
N GLU A 44 8.01 -4.52 26.79
CA GLU A 44 8.69 -5.46 27.68
C GLU A 44 9.87 -6.18 27.00
N ASN A 45 9.96 -6.13 25.67
CA ASN A 45 11.04 -6.74 24.91
C ASN A 45 12.22 -5.76 24.76
N THR A 46 13.15 -5.84 25.73
CA THR A 46 14.32 -4.96 25.78
C THR A 46 15.25 -5.13 24.57
N GLU A 47 15.33 -6.32 23.97
CA GLU A 47 16.16 -6.58 22.79
C GLU A 47 15.58 -5.85 21.56
N PHE A 48 14.27 -5.92 21.34
CA PHE A 48 13.60 -5.23 20.25
C PHE A 48 13.73 -3.70 20.39
N LEU A 49 13.52 -3.17 21.59
CA LEU A 49 13.66 -1.74 21.84
C LEU A 49 15.11 -1.26 21.68
N SER A 50 16.10 -2.06 22.10
CA SER A 50 17.52 -1.74 21.89
C SER A 50 17.89 -1.78 20.40
N PHE A 51 17.37 -2.73 19.65
CA PHE A 51 17.53 -2.78 18.20
C PHE A 51 16.95 -1.51 17.54
N LEU A 52 15.72 -1.16 17.83
CA LEU A 52 15.09 0.06 17.29
C LEU A 52 15.90 1.31 17.65
N SER A 53 16.29 1.47 18.92
CA SER A 53 17.06 2.63 19.38
C SER A 53 18.43 2.73 18.73
N SER A 54 19.08 1.59 18.46
CA SER A 54 20.38 1.54 17.78
C SER A 54 20.31 2.07 16.35
N TYR A 55 19.20 1.83 15.65
CA TYR A 55 19.03 2.24 14.25
C TYR A 55 18.22 3.54 14.09
N ALA A 56 17.53 4.01 15.13
CA ALA A 56 16.69 5.21 15.07
C ALA A 56 17.48 6.52 14.96
N ASN A 57 18.72 6.55 15.47
CA ASN A 57 19.50 7.80 15.60
C ASN A 57 20.66 7.92 14.58
N MET A 58 20.57 7.23 13.44
CA MET A 58 21.63 7.22 12.40
C MET A 58 21.37 8.22 11.26
N GLY A 59 20.45 9.17 11.44
CA GLY A 59 20.11 10.16 10.42
C GLY A 59 19.53 9.54 9.16
N ILE A 60 20.08 9.89 7.99
CA ILE A 60 19.60 9.38 6.69
C ILE A 60 19.67 7.84 6.59
N LEU A 61 20.61 7.22 7.28
CA LEU A 61 20.72 5.76 7.29
C LEU A 61 19.53 5.11 7.98
N SER A 62 19.01 5.71 9.07
CA SER A 62 17.75 5.28 9.70
C SER A 62 16.61 5.30 8.70
N THR A 63 16.45 6.41 7.97
CA THR A 63 15.41 6.54 6.93
C THR A 63 15.51 5.42 5.90
N LEU A 64 16.72 5.13 5.39
CA LEU A 64 16.93 4.07 4.40
C LEU A 64 16.64 2.67 4.95
N ILE A 65 17.06 2.38 6.19
CA ILE A 65 16.78 1.10 6.85
C ILE A 65 15.28 0.92 7.01
N PHE A 66 14.55 1.93 7.48
CA PHE A 66 13.11 1.83 7.71
C PHE A 66 12.30 1.84 6.41
N ILE A 67 12.77 2.46 5.33
CA ILE A 67 12.24 2.23 3.98
C ILE A 67 12.39 0.74 3.60
N GLY A 68 13.54 0.13 3.87
CA GLY A 68 13.76 -1.30 3.65
C GLY A 68 12.81 -2.17 4.48
N VAL A 69 12.63 -1.84 5.76
CA VAL A 69 11.69 -2.55 6.68
C VAL A 69 10.26 -2.47 6.14
N GLY A 70 9.77 -1.28 5.78
CA GLY A 70 8.43 -1.11 5.21
C GLY A 70 8.25 -1.86 3.89
N THR A 71 9.28 -1.89 3.03
CA THR A 71 9.28 -2.68 1.79
C THR A 71 9.13 -4.17 2.08
N ILE A 72 9.93 -4.72 3.00
CA ILE A 72 9.89 -6.14 3.39
C ILE A 72 8.54 -6.46 4.05
N LEU A 73 8.06 -5.59 4.93
CA LEU A 73 6.77 -5.76 5.58
C LEU A 73 5.65 -5.92 4.55
N THR A 74 5.60 -5.05 3.54
CA THR A 74 4.57 -5.11 2.48
C THR A 74 4.72 -6.36 1.61
N LEU A 75 5.96 -6.80 1.33
CA LEU A 75 6.21 -8.04 0.59
C LEU A 75 5.70 -9.27 1.35
N VAL A 76 5.89 -9.32 2.66
CA VAL A 76 5.44 -10.42 3.51
C VAL A 76 3.92 -10.42 3.67
N VAL A 77 3.36 -9.26 3.98
CA VAL A 77 1.91 -9.09 4.21
C VAL A 77 1.11 -9.14 2.91
N GLN A 78 1.74 -8.79 1.77
CA GLN A 78 1.11 -8.70 0.43
C GLN A 78 -0.10 -7.75 0.35
N SER A 79 -0.19 -6.83 1.30
CA SER A 79 -1.24 -5.82 1.37
C SER A 79 -0.66 -4.53 1.95
N SER A 80 -0.58 -3.48 1.13
CA SER A 80 -0.09 -2.17 1.57
C SER A 80 -1.01 -1.53 2.61
N SER A 81 -2.32 -1.75 2.51
CA SER A 81 -3.27 -1.24 3.50
C SER A 81 -3.08 -1.90 4.87
N ALA A 82 -2.82 -3.22 4.90
CA ALA A 82 -2.56 -3.94 6.14
C ALA A 82 -1.16 -3.58 6.70
N ALA A 83 -0.15 -3.43 5.86
CA ALA A 83 1.18 -2.96 6.26
C ALA A 83 1.10 -1.56 6.87
N MET A 84 0.39 -0.62 6.20
CA MET A 84 0.15 0.73 6.71
C MET A 84 -0.57 0.72 8.06
N ALA A 85 -1.61 -0.12 8.22
CA ALA A 85 -2.33 -0.25 9.48
C ALA A 85 -1.40 -0.73 10.60
N LEU A 86 -0.53 -1.71 10.31
CA LEU A 86 0.45 -2.20 11.28
C LEU A 86 1.48 -1.11 11.64
N THR A 87 2.03 -0.41 10.66
CA THR A 87 2.95 0.72 10.88
C THR A 87 2.30 1.81 11.74
N LEU A 88 1.04 2.11 11.47
CA LEU A 88 0.26 3.08 12.21
C LEU A 88 0.04 2.64 13.67
N VAL A 89 -0.32 1.38 13.90
CA VAL A 89 -0.44 0.81 15.25
C VAL A 89 0.89 0.85 15.98
N MET A 90 1.99 0.44 15.36
CA MET A 90 3.31 0.46 15.97
C MET A 90 3.74 1.88 16.38
N CYS A 91 3.43 2.87 15.56
CA CYS A 91 3.73 4.26 15.87
C CYS A 91 2.78 4.81 16.95
N TYR A 92 1.48 4.49 16.89
CA TYR A 92 0.49 4.87 17.89
C TYR A 92 0.80 4.31 19.27
N GLU A 93 1.25 3.06 19.37
CA GLU A 93 1.68 2.44 20.63
C GLU A 93 3.06 2.94 21.11
N GLY A 94 3.73 3.79 20.31
CA GLY A 94 5.02 4.39 20.66
C GLY A 94 6.21 3.45 20.50
N TYR A 95 6.09 2.37 19.72
CA TYR A 95 7.20 1.45 19.42
C TYR A 95 8.18 2.06 18.41
N ILE A 96 7.69 2.86 17.47
CA ILE A 96 8.50 3.59 16.50
C ILE A 96 8.11 5.08 16.50
N PRO A 97 9.07 6.00 16.38
CA PRO A 97 8.78 7.41 16.24
C PRO A 97 8.16 7.73 14.88
N PHE A 98 7.47 8.87 14.80
CA PHE A 98 6.75 9.32 13.61
C PHE A 98 7.61 9.33 12.34
N GLU A 99 8.86 9.81 12.43
CA GLU A 99 9.78 9.89 11.29
C GLU A 99 10.10 8.51 10.72
N LEU A 100 10.29 7.51 11.59
CA LEU A 100 10.58 6.15 11.14
C LEU A 100 9.35 5.47 10.55
N ALA A 101 8.17 5.72 11.12
CA ALA A 101 6.90 5.28 10.54
C ALA A 101 6.68 5.90 9.16
N ALA A 102 6.94 7.20 8.99
CA ALA A 102 6.87 7.87 7.69
C ALA A 102 7.87 7.26 6.66
N ALA A 103 9.07 6.88 7.11
CA ALA A 103 10.03 6.18 6.27
C ALA A 103 9.52 4.77 5.87
N MET A 104 8.90 4.03 6.80
CA MET A 104 8.27 2.74 6.47
C MET A 104 7.16 2.90 5.42
N VAL A 105 6.33 3.94 5.51
CA VAL A 105 5.29 4.24 4.51
C VAL A 105 5.87 4.43 3.11
N LEU A 106 7.03 5.08 2.97
CA LEU A 106 7.73 5.16 1.68
C LEU A 106 8.15 3.78 1.18
N GLY A 107 8.62 2.93 2.08
CA GLY A 107 8.98 1.55 1.76
C GLY A 107 7.78 0.70 1.33
N GLU A 108 6.64 0.88 1.96
CA GLU A 108 5.39 0.19 1.63
C GLU A 108 4.94 0.48 0.19
N ASN A 109 5.12 1.71 -0.29
CA ASN A 109 4.88 2.06 -1.68
C ASN A 109 5.79 1.27 -2.64
N ILE A 110 7.08 1.08 -2.30
CA ILE A 110 8.00 0.24 -3.09
C ILE A 110 7.55 -1.22 -3.05
N GLY A 111 7.26 -1.76 -1.87
CA GLY A 111 6.84 -3.14 -1.67
C GLY A 111 5.63 -3.52 -2.52
N THR A 112 4.62 -2.64 -2.57
CA THR A 112 3.44 -2.82 -3.42
C THR A 112 3.80 -2.97 -4.90
N THR A 113 4.79 -2.23 -5.38
CA THR A 113 5.20 -2.32 -6.79
C THR A 113 5.98 -3.60 -7.10
N ILE A 114 6.71 -4.13 -6.12
CA ILE A 114 7.42 -5.41 -6.27
C ILE A 114 6.39 -6.54 -6.38
N THR A 115 5.35 -6.58 -5.53
CA THR A 115 4.28 -7.58 -5.62
C THR A 115 3.55 -7.49 -6.96
N ALA A 116 3.25 -6.27 -7.45
CA ALA A 116 2.68 -6.06 -8.77
C ALA A 116 3.57 -6.61 -9.91
N ASN A 117 4.90 -6.43 -9.81
CA ASN A 117 5.84 -6.97 -10.79
C ASN A 117 5.91 -8.50 -10.74
N LEU A 118 5.83 -9.12 -9.55
CA LEU A 118 5.76 -10.57 -9.41
C LEU A 118 4.48 -11.12 -10.06
N ALA A 119 3.33 -10.49 -9.79
CA ALA A 119 2.06 -10.88 -10.42
C ALA A 119 2.09 -10.72 -11.95
N ALA A 120 2.77 -9.70 -12.46
CA ALA A 120 2.87 -9.46 -13.90
C ALA A 120 3.79 -10.45 -14.63
N LEU A 121 4.58 -11.29 -13.94
CA LEU A 121 5.49 -12.25 -14.59
C LEU A 121 4.74 -13.22 -15.51
N VAL A 122 3.54 -13.63 -15.12
CA VAL A 122 2.67 -14.53 -15.90
C VAL A 122 1.78 -13.78 -16.90
N GLY A 123 1.76 -12.45 -16.87
CA GLY A 123 0.96 -11.61 -17.74
C GLY A 123 1.60 -11.35 -19.11
N ASN A 124 0.83 -10.75 -20.00
CA ASN A 124 1.29 -10.29 -21.31
C ASN A 124 2.30 -9.13 -21.22
N VAL A 125 2.83 -8.70 -22.35
CA VAL A 125 3.82 -7.60 -22.42
C VAL A 125 3.30 -6.30 -21.85
N HIS A 126 2.00 -6.01 -22.01
CA HIS A 126 1.40 -4.78 -21.49
C HIS A 126 1.29 -4.79 -19.97
N ALA A 127 0.92 -5.93 -19.36
CA ALA A 127 0.92 -6.11 -17.91
C ALA A 127 2.32 -5.92 -17.31
N LYS A 128 3.34 -6.51 -17.94
CA LYS A 128 4.75 -6.35 -17.53
C LYS A 128 5.23 -4.90 -17.65
N ARG A 129 4.86 -4.20 -18.72
CA ARG A 129 5.17 -2.77 -18.90
C ARG A 129 4.48 -1.91 -17.85
N ALA A 130 3.20 -2.14 -17.57
CA ALA A 130 2.45 -1.41 -16.54
C ALA A 130 3.06 -1.60 -15.14
N ALA A 131 3.39 -2.84 -14.76
CA ALA A 131 4.03 -3.13 -13.49
C ALA A 131 5.40 -2.46 -13.34
N ARG A 132 6.22 -2.46 -14.40
CA ARG A 132 7.52 -1.76 -14.42
C ARG A 132 7.37 -0.24 -14.36
N ALA A 133 6.39 0.32 -15.07
CA ALA A 133 6.09 1.75 -14.98
C ALA A 133 5.71 2.15 -13.56
N HIS A 134 4.87 1.36 -12.89
CA HIS A 134 4.49 1.55 -11.50
C HIS A 134 5.71 1.46 -10.56
N PHE A 135 6.61 0.51 -10.77
CA PHE A 135 7.85 0.38 -10.00
C PHE A 135 8.75 1.62 -10.18
N ILE A 136 9.01 2.04 -11.42
CA ILE A 136 9.83 3.22 -11.72
C ILE A 136 9.21 4.47 -11.09
N PHE A 137 7.90 4.63 -11.18
CA PHE A 137 7.17 5.75 -10.60
C PHE A 137 7.38 5.85 -9.09
N ASN A 138 7.24 4.73 -8.35
CA ASN A 138 7.40 4.73 -6.90
C ASN A 138 8.88 4.86 -6.47
N ILE A 139 9.80 4.21 -7.16
CA ILE A 139 11.24 4.37 -6.87
C ILE A 139 11.67 5.84 -7.04
N PHE A 140 11.27 6.49 -8.13
CA PHE A 140 11.54 7.91 -8.33
C PHE A 140 10.92 8.78 -7.25
N GLY A 141 9.68 8.47 -6.87
CA GLY A 141 8.97 9.12 -5.77
C GLY A 141 9.75 9.04 -4.46
N VAL A 142 10.19 7.85 -4.10
CA VAL A 142 10.95 7.65 -2.86
C VAL A 142 12.32 8.33 -2.93
N ILE A 143 13.01 8.27 -4.06
CA ILE A 143 14.33 8.92 -4.22
C ILE A 143 14.25 10.43 -3.94
N TRP A 144 13.34 11.16 -4.60
CA TRP A 144 13.25 12.60 -4.36
C TRP A 144 12.77 12.92 -2.94
N MET A 145 11.87 12.09 -2.39
CA MET A 145 11.39 12.26 -1.04
C MET A 145 12.49 12.05 0.01
N ILE A 146 13.44 11.13 -0.19
CA ILE A 146 14.59 10.97 0.71
C ILE A 146 15.35 12.29 0.86
N PHE A 147 15.56 13.04 -0.23
CA PHE A 147 16.22 14.35 -0.16
C PHE A 147 15.36 15.43 0.51
N ALA A 148 14.05 15.36 0.35
CA ALA A 148 13.10 16.30 0.94
C ALA A 148 12.58 15.85 2.33
N PHE A 149 12.98 14.69 2.82
CA PHE A 149 12.35 13.98 3.93
C PHE A 149 12.23 14.85 5.17
N GLN A 150 13.35 15.38 5.66
CA GLN A 150 13.35 16.19 6.89
C GLN A 150 12.54 17.49 6.73
N PHE A 151 12.61 18.12 5.57
CA PHE A 151 11.80 19.28 5.26
C PHE A 151 10.30 18.94 5.32
N PHE A 152 9.93 17.77 4.80
CA PHE A 152 8.55 17.31 4.76
C PHE A 152 8.00 16.99 6.16
N ILE A 153 8.79 16.26 6.95
CA ILE A 153 8.45 15.95 8.36
C ILE A 153 8.22 17.24 9.16
N ASN A 154 9.17 18.18 9.10
CA ASN A 154 9.07 19.46 9.82
C ASN A 154 7.89 20.31 9.31
N SER A 155 7.59 20.27 8.02
CA SER A 155 6.46 21.01 7.45
C SER A 155 5.11 20.49 7.94
N ILE A 156 4.97 19.17 8.05
CA ILE A 156 3.76 18.53 8.58
C ILE A 156 3.62 18.83 10.06
N ASP A 157 4.69 18.70 10.83
CA ASP A 157 4.69 18.98 12.27
C ASP A 157 4.29 20.44 12.54
N ASN A 158 4.93 21.40 11.88
CA ASN A 158 4.61 22.82 11.99
C ASN A 158 3.16 23.14 11.58
N TYR A 159 2.67 22.51 10.50
CA TYR A 159 1.29 22.68 10.06
C TYR A 159 0.30 22.18 11.12
N MET A 160 0.57 21.01 11.68
CA MET A 160 -0.30 20.41 12.71
C MET A 160 -0.25 21.18 14.03
N ILE A 161 0.91 21.64 14.45
CA ILE A 161 1.04 22.51 15.64
C ILE A 161 0.23 23.79 15.42
N SER A 162 0.38 24.45 14.28
CA SER A 162 -0.25 25.76 14.03
C SER A 162 -1.77 25.70 13.87
N ASN A 163 -2.32 24.59 13.37
CA ASN A 163 -3.74 24.50 13.01
C ASN A 163 -4.55 23.55 13.92
N MET A 164 -3.89 22.63 14.62
CA MET A 164 -4.54 21.58 15.41
C MET A 164 -4.04 21.50 16.85
N ASP A 165 -2.99 22.25 17.19
CA ASP A 165 -2.30 22.17 18.49
C ASP A 165 -1.79 20.73 18.79
N LEU A 166 -1.37 20.03 17.74
CA LEU A 166 -0.90 18.64 17.78
C LEU A 166 0.48 18.54 17.11
N SER A 167 1.41 17.80 17.72
CA SER A 167 2.72 17.52 17.14
C SER A 167 2.92 16.00 17.01
N PRO A 168 2.97 15.44 15.81
CA PRO A 168 3.28 14.02 15.63
C PRO A 168 4.73 13.68 15.96
N VAL A 169 5.66 14.64 15.83
CA VAL A 169 7.10 14.45 16.12
C VAL A 169 7.37 14.40 17.63
N SER A 170 6.73 15.27 18.40
CA SER A 170 6.91 15.31 19.87
C SER A 170 5.98 14.35 20.63
N SER A 171 5.02 13.75 19.96
CA SER A 171 4.08 12.79 20.57
C SER A 171 4.74 11.46 20.84
N VAL A 172 4.63 10.99 22.08
CA VAL A 172 5.12 9.67 22.51
C VAL A 172 3.93 8.83 22.94
N GLY A 173 3.66 7.77 22.20
CA GLY A 173 2.56 6.83 22.50
C GLY A 173 1.16 7.44 22.29
N GLU A 174 0.16 6.63 22.30
CA GLU A 174 -1.32 6.83 22.22
C GLU A 174 -1.82 8.25 21.86
N SER A 175 -1.20 8.91 20.88
CA SER A 175 -1.53 10.24 20.43
C SER A 175 -2.27 10.24 19.09
N VAL A 176 -3.39 10.92 19.01
CA VAL A 176 -4.12 11.16 17.75
C VAL A 176 -3.31 11.94 16.71
N ALA A 177 -2.26 12.64 17.14
CA ALA A 177 -1.37 13.36 16.22
C ALA A 177 -0.69 12.43 15.21
N VAL A 178 -0.29 11.22 15.64
CA VAL A 178 0.44 10.27 14.81
C VAL A 178 -0.37 9.77 13.61
N PRO A 179 -1.58 9.19 13.79
CA PRO A 179 -2.38 8.75 12.63
C PRO A 179 -2.71 9.89 11.68
N ILE A 180 -3.01 11.08 12.19
CA ILE A 180 -3.30 12.25 11.36
C ILE A 180 -2.03 12.65 10.59
N GLY A 181 -0.89 12.76 11.26
CA GLY A 181 0.38 13.11 10.64
C GLY A 181 0.80 12.12 9.54
N LEU A 182 0.70 10.79 9.79
CA LEU A 182 1.00 9.77 8.78
C LEU A 182 0.04 9.82 7.60
N SER A 183 -1.25 10.09 7.83
CA SER A 183 -2.23 10.25 6.77
C SER A 183 -1.93 11.48 5.89
N ILE A 184 -1.56 12.60 6.51
CA ILE A 184 -1.13 13.82 5.79
C ILE A 184 0.15 13.52 5.00
N PHE A 185 1.15 12.89 5.62
CA PHE A 185 2.40 12.52 4.96
C PHE A 185 2.14 11.65 3.72
N HIS A 186 1.43 10.53 3.89
CA HIS A 186 1.15 9.60 2.81
C HIS A 186 0.35 10.23 1.67
N THR A 187 -0.70 10.97 2.00
CA THR A 187 -1.56 11.62 1.00
C THR A 187 -0.78 12.69 0.23
N THR A 188 -0.09 13.57 0.94
CA THR A 188 0.65 14.67 0.31
C THR A 188 1.81 14.16 -0.53
N PHE A 189 2.56 13.16 -0.03
CA PHE A 189 3.60 12.49 -0.82
C PHE A 189 3.07 11.95 -2.14
N ASN A 190 1.98 11.18 -2.11
CA ASN A 190 1.42 10.59 -3.33
C ASN A 190 0.89 11.64 -4.30
N ILE A 191 0.20 12.67 -3.82
CA ILE A 191 -0.28 13.77 -4.67
C ILE A 191 0.89 14.49 -5.33
N LEU A 192 1.91 14.87 -4.56
CA LEU A 192 3.08 15.55 -5.11
C LEU A 192 3.85 14.65 -6.08
N ASN A 193 3.98 13.37 -5.78
CA ASN A 193 4.62 12.41 -6.68
C ASN A 193 3.91 12.33 -8.03
N VAL A 194 2.57 12.28 -8.03
CA VAL A 194 1.76 12.34 -9.27
C VAL A 194 1.99 13.65 -10.00
N LEU A 195 1.87 14.80 -9.32
CA LEU A 195 2.06 16.12 -9.93
C LEU A 195 3.45 16.29 -10.53
N PHE A 196 4.47 15.75 -9.87
CA PHE A 196 5.85 15.78 -10.36
C PHE A 196 6.04 14.89 -11.59
N LEU A 197 5.53 13.66 -11.56
CA LEU A 197 5.86 12.64 -12.55
C LEU A 197 4.91 12.60 -13.75
N VAL A 198 3.76 13.26 -13.69
CA VAL A 198 2.80 13.31 -14.81
C VAL A 198 3.44 13.83 -16.11
N TRP A 199 4.32 14.79 -15.99
CA TRP A 199 5.06 15.35 -17.13
C TRP A 199 6.11 14.39 -17.71
N PHE A 200 6.55 13.40 -16.94
CA PHE A 200 7.55 12.41 -17.33
C PHE A 200 6.93 11.10 -17.82
N VAL A 201 5.60 10.99 -17.89
CA VAL A 201 4.91 9.79 -18.39
C VAL A 201 5.44 9.33 -19.76
N PRO A 202 5.67 10.23 -20.76
CA PRO A 202 6.24 9.79 -22.04
C PRO A 202 7.66 9.21 -21.92
N LEU A 203 8.47 9.69 -20.97
CA LEU A 203 9.81 9.17 -20.70
C LEU A 203 9.74 7.80 -20.03
N ILE A 204 8.88 7.66 -19.01
CA ILE A 204 8.63 6.38 -18.33
C ILE A 204 8.15 5.33 -19.34
N SER A 205 7.16 5.68 -20.19
CA SER A 205 6.64 4.81 -21.23
C SER A 205 7.72 4.32 -22.19
N ARG A 206 8.55 5.24 -22.71
CA ARG A 206 9.67 4.87 -23.59
C ARG A 206 10.67 3.94 -22.90
N THR A 207 10.93 4.20 -21.61
CA THR A 207 11.87 3.39 -20.81
C THR A 207 11.34 1.98 -20.63
N VAL A 208 10.08 1.81 -20.24
CA VAL A 208 9.51 0.47 -20.01
C VAL A 208 9.33 -0.32 -21.31
N ILE A 209 9.04 0.34 -22.44
CA ILE A 209 9.00 -0.30 -23.75
C ILE A 209 10.38 -0.83 -24.14
N ARG A 210 11.46 -0.08 -23.88
CA ARG A 210 12.83 -0.55 -24.08
C ARG A 210 13.21 -1.70 -23.16
N MET A 211 12.78 -1.67 -21.91
CA MET A 211 13.05 -2.73 -20.92
C MET A 211 12.29 -4.01 -21.23
N GLN A 212 11.11 -3.89 -21.85
CA GLN A 212 10.22 -5.00 -22.19
C GLN A 212 9.76 -4.83 -23.66
N PRO A 213 10.61 -5.21 -24.64
CA PRO A 213 10.23 -5.19 -26.04
C PRO A 213 9.15 -6.23 -26.31
N SER A 214 8.20 -5.91 -27.19
CA SER A 214 7.22 -6.86 -27.67
C SER A 214 7.85 -7.88 -28.62
N LYS A 215 7.35 -9.09 -28.58
CA LYS A 215 7.66 -10.17 -29.55
C LYS A 215 6.63 -10.26 -30.67
N GLY A 216 5.75 -9.27 -30.80
CA GLY A 216 4.67 -9.22 -31.79
C GLY A 216 3.37 -9.82 -31.23
N GLU A 217 2.51 -10.31 -32.12
CA GLU A 217 1.17 -10.78 -31.77
C GLU A 217 1.15 -11.87 -30.68
N ILE A 218 2.23 -12.63 -30.55
CA ILE A 218 2.34 -13.74 -29.58
C ILE A 218 2.26 -13.26 -28.12
N ASP A 219 2.74 -12.05 -27.82
CA ASP A 219 2.79 -11.52 -26.45
C ASP A 219 1.97 -10.26 -26.26
N GLU A 220 1.34 -9.73 -27.30
CA GLU A 220 0.48 -8.56 -27.25
C GLU A 220 -1.00 -8.92 -27.07
N GLU A 221 -1.46 -9.99 -27.69
CA GLU A 221 -2.83 -10.45 -27.56
C GLU A 221 -2.99 -11.39 -26.35
N PHE A 222 -4.09 -11.21 -25.64
CA PHE A 222 -4.55 -12.17 -24.65
C PHE A 222 -5.28 -13.27 -25.41
N HIS A 223 -4.58 -14.38 -25.68
CA HIS A 223 -5.20 -15.56 -26.24
C HIS A 223 -5.83 -16.38 -25.12
N LEU A 224 -7.14 -16.55 -25.20
CA LEU A 224 -7.84 -17.56 -24.41
C LEU A 224 -7.48 -18.94 -25.00
N GLU A 225 -6.78 -19.78 -24.21
CA GLU A 225 -6.31 -21.09 -24.68
C GLU A 225 -7.44 -22.12 -24.78
N HIS A 226 -8.44 -21.96 -23.90
CA HIS A 226 -9.50 -22.97 -23.75
C HIS A 226 -10.87 -22.47 -24.26
N ILE A 227 -11.10 -21.16 -24.35
CA ILE A 227 -12.35 -20.59 -24.86
C ILE A 227 -12.23 -20.32 -26.37
N GLY A 228 -12.60 -21.26 -27.18
CA GLY A 228 -12.68 -21.10 -28.64
C GLY A 228 -14.00 -20.48 -29.10
N ALA A 229 -13.94 -19.53 -30.05
CA ALA A 229 -15.08 -18.80 -30.59
C ALA A 229 -16.23 -19.67 -31.17
N GLY A 230 -16.04 -21.00 -31.32
CA GLY A 230 -17.02 -21.90 -31.87
C GLY A 230 -17.86 -22.69 -30.86
N LEU A 231 -17.52 -22.67 -29.58
CA LEU A 231 -18.12 -23.52 -28.55
C LEU A 231 -19.14 -22.80 -27.62
N MET A 232 -19.39 -21.52 -27.86
CA MET A 232 -20.37 -20.73 -27.09
C MET A 232 -21.85 -21.11 -27.27
N GLN A 233 -22.11 -22.28 -27.92
CA GLN A 233 -23.51 -22.69 -28.17
C GLN A 233 -24.19 -23.40 -27.00
N THR A 234 -23.44 -23.80 -25.97
CA THR A 234 -24.01 -24.43 -24.76
C THR A 234 -23.40 -23.80 -23.49
N THR A 235 -24.26 -23.35 -22.59
CA THR A 235 -23.88 -22.68 -21.34
C THR A 235 -22.99 -23.54 -20.45
N GLU A 236 -23.21 -24.85 -20.41
CA GLU A 236 -22.45 -25.81 -19.58
C GLU A 236 -21.00 -25.98 -20.06
N LEU A 237 -20.77 -26.06 -21.37
CA LEU A 237 -19.42 -26.15 -21.94
C LEU A 237 -18.65 -24.84 -21.78
N SER A 238 -19.33 -23.69 -21.92
CA SER A 238 -18.72 -22.37 -21.71
C SER A 238 -18.22 -22.17 -20.27
N VAL A 239 -18.96 -22.68 -19.26
CA VAL A 239 -18.55 -22.62 -17.85
C VAL A 239 -17.35 -23.54 -17.58
N LEU A 240 -17.33 -24.74 -18.14
CA LEU A 240 -16.22 -25.70 -17.99
C LEU A 240 -14.92 -25.19 -18.65
N GLU A 241 -15.03 -24.53 -19.80
CA GLU A 241 -13.87 -23.92 -20.46
C GLU A 241 -13.38 -22.68 -19.74
N ALA A 242 -14.28 -21.84 -19.25
CA ALA A 242 -13.92 -20.71 -18.41
C ALA A 242 -13.24 -21.13 -17.09
N GLN A 243 -13.63 -22.27 -16.50
CA GLN A 243 -12.94 -22.83 -15.32
C GLN A 243 -11.52 -23.36 -15.62
N LYS A 244 -11.23 -23.73 -16.86
CA LYS A 244 -9.87 -24.17 -17.28
C LYS A 244 -8.97 -22.99 -17.63
N GLU A 245 -9.56 -21.84 -17.93
CA GLU A 245 -8.85 -20.60 -18.27
C GLU A 245 -8.32 -19.87 -17.02
N VAL A 246 -8.92 -20.10 -15.85
CA VAL A 246 -8.56 -19.51 -14.55
C VAL A 246 -7.52 -20.38 -13.84
#